data_3de6580f6603d9805eac31e7a9c7103c
#
_entry.id   3de6580f6603d9805eac31e7a9c7103c
#
_cell.length_a   1.000
_cell.length_b   1.000
_cell.length_c   1.000
_cell.angle_alpha   90.00
_cell.angle_beta   90.00
_cell.angle_gamma   90.00
#
_symmetry.space_group_name_H-M   'P 1'
#
loop_
_entity.id
_entity.type
_entity.pdbx_description
1 polymer ?
#
loop_
_entity_poly.entity_id
_entity_poly.type
_entity_poly.pdbx_seq_one_letter_code
_entity_poly.pdbx_strand_id
1 'polypeptide(L)'
;GWGVIIRGGSKIDAGTGSIVINGTTDNTVSNGVDFENTAANNVKILSAATSGTAISITGTSTNAAATNSRAIYAGVAGLTINASGGGNISISGTQASTMATAGAIYFGGSSDILASTGNISIDGGAKGIYWTGTINLGALAASTAATGSVTVTGDSLNGSPTVAVKTTGAVVFESSSTSFGATFTTTSLSLSGPPSSLRIGKTGNTSAVTISAGTILLDGFWLDKPASNG
;
A
#
# COMPACT_ATOMS: atom_id res chain seq x y z
N GLY A 1 -9.62 15.94 16.24
CA GLY A 1 -10.51 14.79 16.00
C GLY A 1 -10.04 13.93 14.83
N TRP A 2 -10.71 12.81 14.61
CA TRP A 2 -10.47 11.94 13.44
C TRP A 2 -10.96 12.65 12.17
N GLY A 3 -10.28 12.44 11.05
CA GLY A 3 -10.76 12.94 9.76
C GLY A 3 -11.94 12.10 9.26
N VAL A 4 -11.70 10.81 9.02
CA VAL A 4 -12.72 9.82 8.64
C VAL A 4 -12.50 8.55 9.44
N ILE A 5 -13.55 7.97 10.02
CA ILE A 5 -13.53 6.65 10.65
C ILE A 5 -14.50 5.73 9.91
N ILE A 6 -14.00 4.56 9.51
CA ILE A 6 -14.81 3.48 8.94
C ILE A 6 -14.66 2.27 9.84
N ARG A 7 -15.74 1.89 10.52
CA ARG A 7 -15.69 0.87 11.57
C ARG A 7 -15.82 -0.55 11.02
N GLY A 8 -15.29 -1.50 11.79
CA GLY A 8 -15.30 -2.92 11.45
C GLY A 8 -16.69 -3.44 11.09
N GLY A 9 -16.76 -4.27 10.07
CA GLY A 9 -17.98 -4.77 9.48
C GLY A 9 -18.65 -3.84 8.45
N SER A 10 -18.16 -2.61 8.29
CA SER A 10 -18.68 -1.69 7.29
C SER A 10 -18.35 -2.15 5.87
N LYS A 11 -19.34 -2.00 4.98
CA LYS A 11 -19.20 -2.16 3.55
C LYS A 11 -19.56 -0.86 2.85
N ILE A 12 -18.65 -0.29 2.09
CA ILE A 12 -18.92 0.78 1.14
C ILE A 12 -18.86 0.16 -0.26
N ASP A 13 -19.94 0.22 -0.99
CA ASP A 13 -20.05 -0.39 -2.32
C ASP A 13 -20.71 0.63 -3.27
N ALA A 14 -19.94 1.09 -4.23
CA ALA A 14 -20.39 2.08 -5.20
C ALA A 14 -21.00 1.45 -6.47
N GLY A 15 -21.11 0.12 -6.55
CA GLY A 15 -21.47 -0.53 -7.81
C GLY A 15 -20.51 -0.12 -8.92
N THR A 16 -21.01 0.42 -10.02
CA THR A 16 -20.20 0.91 -11.15
C THR A 16 -19.64 2.33 -10.95
N GLY A 17 -19.92 2.97 -9.82
CA GLY A 17 -19.41 4.30 -9.48
C GLY A 17 -18.03 4.26 -8.83
N SER A 18 -17.44 5.44 -8.65
CA SER A 18 -16.16 5.62 -7.96
C SER A 18 -16.38 5.92 -6.46
N ILE A 19 -15.38 5.60 -5.66
CA ILE A 19 -15.32 5.92 -4.23
C ILE A 19 -14.16 6.88 -4.00
N VAL A 20 -14.41 7.98 -3.30
CA VAL A 20 -13.38 8.92 -2.84
C VAL A 20 -13.52 9.08 -1.33
N ILE A 21 -12.46 8.78 -0.60
CA ILE A 21 -12.36 8.93 0.86
C ILE A 21 -11.21 9.87 1.15
N ASN A 22 -11.50 11.05 1.67
CA ASN A 22 -10.49 12.04 2.07
C ASN A 22 -10.65 12.34 3.56
N GLY A 23 -9.57 12.16 4.33
CA GLY A 23 -9.56 12.42 5.75
C GLY A 23 -8.33 13.21 6.17
N THR A 24 -8.54 14.25 6.98
CA THR A 24 -7.46 15.09 7.53
C THR A 24 -7.59 15.18 9.04
N THR A 25 -6.48 15.10 9.74
CA THR A 25 -6.39 15.34 11.18
C THR A 25 -5.23 16.27 11.51
N ASP A 26 -5.44 17.12 12.49
CA ASP A 26 -4.43 17.95 13.15
C ASP A 26 -4.12 17.47 14.59
N ASN A 27 -4.71 16.37 15.00
CA ASN A 27 -4.63 15.84 16.35
C ASN A 27 -3.37 15.00 16.56
N THR A 28 -2.93 14.89 17.82
CA THR A 28 -1.72 14.15 18.20
C THR A 28 -1.91 12.63 18.23
N VAL A 29 -3.17 12.14 18.33
CA VAL A 29 -3.50 10.72 18.56
C VAL A 29 -4.59 10.18 17.64
N SER A 30 -5.04 10.96 16.65
CA SER A 30 -6.10 10.57 15.72
C SER A 30 -5.55 10.47 14.30
N ASN A 31 -6.16 9.65 13.47
CA ASN A 31 -5.73 9.43 12.09
C ASN A 31 -6.54 10.27 11.08
N GLY A 32 -5.95 10.55 9.92
CA GLY A 32 -6.64 11.18 8.80
C GLY A 32 -7.78 10.28 8.32
N VAL A 33 -7.46 9.08 7.89
CA VAL A 33 -8.43 8.01 7.62
C VAL A 33 -8.11 6.84 8.54
N ASP A 34 -9.13 6.33 9.22
CA ASP A 34 -9.04 5.21 10.14
C ASP A 34 -9.99 4.08 9.75
N PHE A 35 -9.43 2.94 9.43
CA PHE A 35 -10.17 1.70 9.28
C PHE A 35 -10.09 0.94 10.60
N GLU A 36 -11.04 1.25 11.48
CA GLU A 36 -11.15 0.67 12.82
C GLU A 36 -11.65 -0.78 12.71
N ASN A 37 -10.71 -1.70 12.57
CA ASN A 37 -11.01 -3.12 12.41
C ASN A 37 -10.98 -3.84 13.74
N THR A 38 -11.96 -4.65 14.00
CA THR A 38 -11.90 -5.68 15.04
C THR A 38 -11.65 -7.04 14.38
N ALA A 39 -11.00 -7.96 15.07
CA ALA A 39 -10.57 -9.26 14.51
C ALA A 39 -11.67 -10.10 13.83
N ALA A 40 -12.95 -9.78 14.06
CA ALA A 40 -14.09 -10.51 13.51
C ALA A 40 -14.75 -9.85 12.29
N ASN A 41 -14.43 -8.59 11.99
CA ASN A 41 -15.23 -7.80 11.04
C ASN A 41 -14.34 -6.96 10.11
N ASN A 42 -14.13 -7.45 8.90
CA ASN A 42 -13.38 -6.73 7.87
C ASN A 42 -14.14 -5.49 7.37
N VAL A 43 -13.42 -4.41 7.14
CA VAL A 43 -13.92 -3.29 6.33
C VAL A 43 -13.79 -3.64 4.85
N LYS A 44 -14.83 -3.35 4.07
CA LYS A 44 -14.86 -3.60 2.63
C LYS A 44 -15.18 -2.32 1.86
N ILE A 45 -14.29 -1.96 0.93
CA ILE A 45 -14.43 -0.84 0.00
C ILE A 45 -14.45 -1.42 -1.41
N LEU A 46 -15.60 -1.37 -2.07
CA LEU A 46 -15.84 -2.10 -3.32
C LEU A 46 -16.33 -1.16 -4.42
N SER A 47 -15.78 -1.31 -5.62
CA SER A 47 -16.24 -0.63 -6.83
C SER A 47 -16.11 -1.54 -8.04
N ALA A 48 -17.07 -1.48 -8.94
CA ALA A 48 -17.06 -2.11 -10.24
C ALA A 48 -16.91 -1.10 -11.39
N ALA A 49 -16.38 0.10 -11.11
CA ALA A 49 -16.05 1.08 -12.15
C ALA A 49 -15.05 0.49 -13.15
N THR A 50 -15.32 0.68 -14.45
CA THR A 50 -14.58 0.02 -15.53
C THR A 50 -13.37 0.81 -16.03
N SER A 51 -13.23 2.06 -15.61
CA SER A 51 -12.14 2.95 -16.04
C SER A 51 -11.89 4.06 -15.02
N GLY A 52 -10.82 4.82 -15.22
CA GLY A 52 -10.43 5.91 -14.31
C GLY A 52 -10.02 5.40 -12.93
N THR A 53 -10.13 6.24 -11.92
CA THR A 53 -9.88 5.85 -10.53
C THR A 53 -11.18 5.34 -9.90
N ALA A 54 -11.28 4.03 -9.70
CA ALA A 54 -12.43 3.39 -9.08
C ALA A 54 -12.48 3.66 -7.56
N ILE A 55 -11.32 3.62 -6.90
CA ILE A 55 -11.22 3.84 -5.46
C ILE A 55 -10.03 4.76 -5.19
N SER A 56 -10.28 5.90 -4.54
CA SER A 56 -9.27 6.84 -4.08
C SER A 56 -9.40 7.02 -2.56
N ILE A 57 -8.30 6.81 -1.83
CA ILE A 57 -8.23 7.01 -0.39
C ILE A 57 -7.06 7.92 -0.10
N THR A 58 -7.33 9.12 0.44
CA THR A 58 -6.31 10.09 0.80
C THR A 58 -6.40 10.42 2.28
N GLY A 59 -5.32 10.19 3.00
CA GLY A 59 -5.18 10.56 4.39
C GLY A 59 -4.14 11.66 4.59
N THR A 60 -4.40 12.57 5.51
CA THR A 60 -3.45 13.61 5.90
C THR A 60 -3.42 13.76 7.41
N SER A 61 -2.21 13.76 7.99
CA SER A 61 -1.95 14.13 9.37
C SER A 61 -1.01 15.32 9.39
N THR A 62 -1.53 16.48 9.83
CA THR A 62 -0.80 17.75 9.75
C THR A 62 -0.02 18.10 11.01
N ASN A 63 -0.25 17.42 12.13
CA ASN A 63 0.40 17.74 13.39
C ASN A 63 1.83 17.17 13.44
N ALA A 64 2.81 18.05 13.41
CA ALA A 64 4.24 17.68 13.48
C ALA A 64 4.65 17.08 14.85
N ALA A 65 3.95 17.45 15.92
CA ALA A 65 4.18 16.92 17.28
C ALA A 65 3.37 15.66 17.60
N ALA A 66 2.68 15.10 16.60
CA ALA A 66 1.87 13.91 16.81
C ALA A 66 2.71 12.71 17.25
N THR A 67 2.25 12.05 18.30
CA THR A 67 2.92 10.87 18.87
C THR A 67 2.32 9.54 18.41
N ASN A 68 1.08 9.56 17.91
CA ASN A 68 0.39 8.35 17.44
C ASN A 68 -0.68 8.66 16.37
N SER A 69 -0.42 9.67 15.53
CA SER A 69 -1.32 10.04 14.43
C SER A 69 -0.70 9.59 13.11
N ARG A 70 -1.52 9.01 12.26
CA ARG A 70 -1.14 8.60 10.90
C ARG A 70 -2.05 9.26 9.87
N ALA A 71 -1.58 9.33 8.64
CA ALA A 71 -2.42 9.74 7.53
C ALA A 71 -3.52 8.70 7.28
N ILE A 72 -3.12 7.42 7.15
CA ILE A 72 -4.05 6.29 7.00
C ILE A 72 -3.66 5.21 7.99
N TYR A 73 -4.64 4.69 8.72
CA TYR A 73 -4.48 3.61 9.66
C TYR A 73 -5.45 2.48 9.35
N ALA A 74 -4.95 1.29 9.14
CA ALA A 74 -5.72 0.06 9.09
C ALA A 74 -5.20 -0.87 10.19
N GLY A 75 -6.00 -1.05 11.23
CA GLY A 75 -5.59 -1.73 12.47
C GLY A 75 -5.35 -3.24 12.33
N VAL A 76 -5.86 -4.01 13.28
CA VAL A 76 -5.45 -5.42 13.47
C VAL A 76 -6.24 -6.46 12.68
N ALA A 77 -7.28 -6.11 11.93
CA ALA A 77 -8.07 -7.07 11.17
C ALA A 77 -8.19 -6.69 9.69
N GLY A 78 -8.67 -7.58 8.88
CA GLY A 78 -8.64 -7.47 7.43
C GLY A 78 -9.32 -6.22 6.85
N LEU A 79 -8.64 -5.60 5.91
CA LEU A 79 -9.17 -4.56 5.04
C LEU A 79 -9.25 -5.14 3.63
N THR A 80 -10.40 -5.02 2.99
CA THR A 80 -10.55 -5.39 1.57
C THR A 80 -10.89 -4.14 0.76
N ILE A 81 -10.02 -3.78 -0.17
CA ILE A 81 -10.23 -2.73 -1.18
C ILE A 81 -10.24 -3.44 -2.52
N ASN A 82 -11.37 -3.41 -3.24
CA ASN A 82 -11.52 -4.17 -4.48
C ASN A 82 -12.16 -3.35 -5.60
N ALA A 83 -11.39 -3.13 -6.67
CA ALA A 83 -11.85 -2.54 -7.93
C ALA A 83 -12.04 -3.64 -8.97
N SER A 84 -13.22 -4.29 -8.97
CA SER A 84 -13.50 -5.46 -9.79
C SER A 84 -13.78 -5.16 -11.26
N GLY A 85 -14.14 -3.93 -11.61
CA GLY A 85 -14.53 -3.53 -12.98
C GLY A 85 -13.36 -3.13 -13.89
N GLY A 86 -12.16 -2.95 -13.34
CA GLY A 86 -10.98 -2.56 -14.11
C GLY A 86 -10.49 -1.12 -13.89
N GLY A 87 -11.18 -0.33 -13.09
CA GLY A 87 -10.69 0.99 -12.66
C GLY A 87 -9.52 0.87 -11.67
N ASN A 88 -8.77 1.95 -11.52
CA ASN A 88 -7.56 1.99 -10.70
C ASN A 88 -7.88 2.15 -9.20
N ILE A 89 -6.94 1.74 -8.36
CA ILE A 89 -6.92 2.01 -6.93
C ILE A 89 -5.76 2.97 -6.63
N SER A 90 -6.05 4.04 -5.90
CA SER A 90 -5.08 5.01 -5.42
C SER A 90 -5.21 5.20 -3.91
N ILE A 91 -4.14 4.95 -3.17
CA ILE A 91 -4.07 5.14 -1.72
C ILE A 91 -2.89 6.05 -1.44
N SER A 92 -3.12 7.21 -0.84
CA SER A 92 -2.07 8.19 -0.58
C SER A 92 -2.12 8.70 0.86
N GLY A 93 -0.98 8.70 1.52
CA GLY A 93 -0.82 9.17 2.89
C GLY A 93 0.24 10.27 3.01
N THR A 94 -0.13 11.41 3.61
CA THR A 94 0.80 12.50 3.95
C THR A 94 0.82 12.73 5.44
N GLN A 95 2.00 12.64 6.06
CA GLN A 95 2.17 12.81 7.50
C GLN A 95 3.28 13.80 7.81
N ALA A 96 2.97 14.82 8.64
CA ALA A 96 3.93 15.83 9.09
C ALA A 96 4.78 15.37 10.29
N SER A 97 4.30 14.43 11.08
CA SER A 97 4.93 14.00 12.34
C SER A 97 6.33 13.41 12.13
N THR A 98 7.19 13.60 13.12
CA THR A 98 8.57 13.07 13.15
C THR A 98 8.69 11.70 13.79
N MET A 99 7.58 11.01 14.03
CA MET A 99 7.60 9.64 14.61
C MET A 99 8.47 8.70 13.77
N ALA A 100 9.48 8.13 14.39
CA ALA A 100 10.49 7.31 13.71
C ALA A 100 9.96 5.93 13.22
N THR A 101 8.85 5.45 13.78
CA THR A 101 8.37 4.07 13.58
C THR A 101 7.04 3.96 12.86
N ALA A 102 6.41 5.08 12.53
CA ALA A 102 5.08 5.07 11.94
C ALA A 102 5.14 5.63 10.52
N GLY A 103 4.98 4.81 9.52
CA GLY A 103 4.71 5.27 8.17
C GLY A 103 3.46 6.16 8.11
N ALA A 104 3.35 6.99 7.09
CA ALA A 104 2.14 7.75 6.83
C ALA A 104 0.93 6.81 6.64
N ILE A 105 1.18 5.63 6.09
CA ILE A 105 0.18 4.56 5.94
C ILE A 105 0.59 3.38 6.83
N TYR A 106 -0.36 2.86 7.61
CA TYR A 106 -0.17 1.71 8.47
C TYR A 106 -1.16 0.59 8.13
N PHE A 107 -0.62 -0.58 7.80
CA PHE A 107 -1.38 -1.83 7.67
C PHE A 107 -0.95 -2.80 8.77
N GLY A 108 -1.71 -2.87 9.85
CA GLY A 108 -1.40 -3.68 11.04
C GLY A 108 -1.88 -5.12 10.95
N GLY A 109 -2.81 -5.41 10.05
CA GLY A 109 -3.38 -6.73 9.83
C GLY A 109 -3.31 -7.18 8.39
N SER A 110 -3.94 -8.29 8.07
CA SER A 110 -4.05 -8.75 6.68
C SER A 110 -4.89 -7.79 5.86
N SER A 111 -4.43 -7.42 4.68
CA SER A 111 -5.15 -6.51 3.79
C SER A 111 -5.12 -7.03 2.35
N ASP A 112 -6.28 -6.96 1.70
CA ASP A 112 -6.45 -7.32 0.30
C ASP A 112 -6.73 -6.05 -0.51
N ILE A 113 -5.80 -5.67 -1.40
CA ILE A 113 -5.94 -4.53 -2.30
C ILE A 113 -5.94 -5.08 -3.71
N LEU A 114 -7.13 -5.22 -4.28
CA LEU A 114 -7.38 -6.04 -5.46
C LEU A 114 -7.91 -5.19 -6.61
N ALA A 115 -7.31 -5.34 -7.79
CA ALA A 115 -7.79 -4.74 -9.03
C ALA A 115 -7.63 -5.75 -10.16
N SER A 116 -8.71 -6.01 -10.93
CA SER A 116 -8.68 -7.03 -11.99
C SER A 116 -7.76 -6.63 -13.16
N THR A 117 -7.97 -5.44 -13.72
CA THR A 117 -7.18 -4.89 -14.83
C THR A 117 -6.65 -3.49 -14.55
N GLY A 118 -7.16 -2.81 -13.53
CA GLY A 118 -6.71 -1.49 -13.12
C GLY A 118 -5.38 -1.53 -12.39
N ASN A 119 -4.70 -0.41 -12.36
CA ASN A 119 -3.46 -0.24 -11.63
C ASN A 119 -3.72 -0.01 -10.14
N ILE A 120 -2.79 -0.46 -9.31
CA ILE A 120 -2.76 -0.18 -7.89
C ILE A 120 -1.58 0.74 -7.60
N SER A 121 -1.85 1.87 -6.96
CA SER A 121 -0.85 2.81 -6.47
C SER A 121 -1.03 3.02 -4.97
N ILE A 122 0.01 2.79 -4.19
CA ILE A 122 0.06 3.05 -2.75
C ILE A 122 1.24 3.96 -2.47
N ASP A 123 0.98 5.17 -1.99
CA ASP A 123 2.01 6.19 -1.75
C ASP A 123 1.99 6.68 -0.30
N GLY A 124 3.01 6.31 0.46
CA GLY A 124 3.26 6.77 1.83
C GLY A 124 4.17 8.01 1.91
N GLY A 125 4.58 8.57 0.77
CA GLY A 125 5.44 9.75 0.73
C GLY A 125 6.76 9.58 1.48
N ALA A 126 7.30 10.68 1.98
CA ALA A 126 8.57 10.72 2.73
C ALA A 126 8.53 9.94 4.06
N LYS A 127 7.36 9.70 4.63
CA LYS A 127 7.22 8.89 5.87
C LYS A 127 7.02 7.42 5.59
N GLY A 128 6.64 7.09 4.36
CA GLY A 128 6.53 5.71 3.89
C GLY A 128 5.33 4.94 4.45
N ILE A 129 5.47 3.63 4.41
CA ILE A 129 4.43 2.66 4.77
C ILE A 129 4.98 1.73 5.84
N TYR A 130 4.21 1.51 6.89
CA TYR A 130 4.47 0.50 7.90
C TYR A 130 3.43 -0.62 7.82
N TRP A 131 3.87 -1.84 7.63
CA TRP A 131 3.01 -2.99 7.48
C TRP A 131 3.53 -4.20 8.26
N THR A 132 2.66 -4.92 8.95
CA THR A 132 3.04 -6.07 9.78
C THR A 132 2.30 -7.36 9.42
N GLY A 133 1.20 -7.27 8.68
CA GLY A 133 0.38 -8.42 8.29
C GLY A 133 0.71 -8.95 6.89
N THR A 134 -0.16 -9.82 6.40
CA THR A 134 -0.14 -10.27 5.01
C THR A 134 -0.85 -9.26 4.12
N ILE A 135 -0.17 -8.77 3.09
CA ILE A 135 -0.73 -7.85 2.12
C ILE A 135 -0.82 -8.56 0.76
N ASN A 136 -2.04 -8.69 0.24
CA ASN A 136 -2.27 -9.21 -1.10
C ASN A 136 -2.53 -8.05 -2.05
N LEU A 137 -1.76 -7.95 -3.13
CA LEU A 137 -1.84 -6.90 -4.15
C LEU A 137 -2.15 -7.51 -5.52
N GLY A 138 -3.07 -6.90 -6.25
CA GLY A 138 -3.49 -7.35 -7.58
C GLY A 138 -4.62 -8.37 -7.51
N ALA A 139 -4.32 -9.64 -7.31
CA ALA A 139 -5.31 -10.69 -7.17
C ALA A 139 -4.99 -11.62 -5.99
N LEU A 140 -5.98 -12.35 -5.50
CA LEU A 140 -5.78 -13.40 -4.50
C LEU A 140 -5.11 -14.64 -5.11
N ALA A 141 -4.42 -15.42 -4.29
CA ALA A 141 -3.68 -16.60 -4.73
C ALA A 141 -4.51 -17.60 -5.57
N ALA A 142 -5.77 -17.82 -5.20
CA ALA A 142 -6.67 -18.74 -5.91
C ALA A 142 -7.36 -18.16 -7.16
N SER A 143 -7.19 -16.82 -7.41
CA SER A 143 -7.86 -16.13 -8.52
C SER A 143 -6.98 -16.09 -9.77
N THR A 144 -7.54 -15.70 -10.92
CA THR A 144 -6.76 -15.29 -12.09
C THR A 144 -5.88 -14.09 -11.74
N ALA A 145 -4.66 -14.04 -12.28
CA ALA A 145 -3.78 -12.90 -12.06
C ALA A 145 -4.40 -11.61 -12.58
N ALA A 146 -4.21 -10.51 -11.86
CA ALA A 146 -4.51 -9.17 -12.35
C ALA A 146 -3.63 -8.84 -13.56
N THR A 147 -4.02 -7.85 -14.37
CA THR A 147 -3.20 -7.39 -15.50
C THR A 147 -2.65 -5.98 -15.29
N GLY A 148 -3.17 -5.24 -14.31
CA GLY A 148 -2.70 -3.91 -13.96
C GLY A 148 -1.36 -3.92 -13.24
N SER A 149 -0.66 -2.81 -13.30
CA SER A 149 0.60 -2.60 -12.57
C SER A 149 0.34 -2.37 -11.09
N VAL A 150 1.32 -2.74 -10.27
CA VAL A 150 1.34 -2.47 -8.81
C VAL A 150 2.53 -1.58 -8.50
N THR A 151 2.28 -0.39 -7.97
CA THR A 151 3.32 0.56 -7.54
C THR A 151 3.13 0.87 -6.06
N VAL A 152 4.20 0.71 -5.30
CA VAL A 152 4.28 1.04 -3.88
C VAL A 152 5.41 2.02 -3.68
N THR A 153 5.07 3.22 -3.21
CA THR A 153 6.02 4.34 -3.06
C THR A 153 6.12 4.75 -1.60
N GLY A 154 7.35 4.98 -1.14
CA GLY A 154 7.60 5.52 0.20
C GLY A 154 9.07 5.46 0.58
N ASP A 155 9.60 6.50 1.24
CA ASP A 155 11.01 6.52 1.65
C ASP A 155 11.32 5.46 2.71
N SER A 156 10.30 4.98 3.41
CA SER A 156 10.40 3.88 4.36
C SER A 156 9.28 2.87 4.06
N LEU A 157 9.67 1.65 3.75
CA LEU A 157 8.77 0.51 3.59
C LEU A 157 9.11 -0.48 4.70
N ASN A 158 8.59 -0.22 5.91
CA ASN A 158 8.98 -0.85 7.16
C ASN A 158 7.97 -1.87 7.66
N GLY A 159 8.40 -2.61 8.65
CA GLY A 159 7.67 -3.67 9.31
C GLY A 159 8.23 -5.02 8.93
N SER A 160 7.45 -6.05 9.08
CA SER A 160 7.80 -7.41 8.71
C SER A 160 6.66 -8.03 7.91
N PRO A 161 6.31 -7.44 6.74
CA PRO A 161 5.18 -7.91 5.98
C PRO A 161 5.48 -9.21 5.25
N THR A 162 4.44 -10.02 5.10
CA THR A 162 4.35 -10.95 3.99
C THR A 162 3.63 -10.24 2.84
N VAL A 163 4.33 -9.97 1.75
CA VAL A 163 3.76 -9.31 0.57
C VAL A 163 3.55 -10.34 -0.53
N ALA A 164 2.30 -10.52 -0.94
CA ALA A 164 1.94 -11.37 -2.06
C ALA A 164 1.39 -10.50 -3.20
N VAL A 165 2.08 -10.46 -4.32
CA VAL A 165 1.65 -9.73 -5.52
C VAL A 165 1.29 -10.74 -6.60
N LYS A 166 0.06 -10.66 -7.11
CA LYS A 166 -0.40 -11.52 -8.20
C LYS A 166 -0.90 -10.68 -9.37
N THR A 167 -0.02 -10.43 -10.30
CA THR A 167 -0.29 -9.65 -11.52
C THR A 167 0.59 -10.10 -12.67
N THR A 168 0.16 -9.83 -13.91
CA THR A 168 1.01 -9.88 -15.11
C THR A 168 1.54 -8.50 -15.49
N GLY A 169 1.07 -7.43 -14.85
CA GLY A 169 1.58 -6.07 -15.02
C GLY A 169 2.94 -5.86 -14.33
N ALA A 170 3.50 -4.67 -14.47
CA ALA A 170 4.74 -4.31 -13.81
C ALA A 170 4.55 -4.18 -12.28
N VAL A 171 5.57 -4.57 -11.51
CA VAL A 171 5.62 -4.40 -10.05
C VAL A 171 6.76 -3.47 -9.69
N VAL A 172 6.45 -2.41 -8.95
CA VAL A 172 7.40 -1.38 -8.55
C VAL A 172 7.31 -1.13 -7.05
N PHE A 173 8.44 -1.21 -6.37
CA PHE A 173 8.64 -0.70 -5.01
C PHE A 173 9.70 0.40 -5.07
N GLU A 174 9.34 1.63 -4.77
CA GLU A 174 10.27 2.74 -4.90
C GLU A 174 10.18 3.74 -3.75
N SER A 175 11.24 4.52 -3.56
CA SER A 175 11.24 5.65 -2.65
C SER A 175 10.42 6.82 -3.23
N SER A 176 9.82 7.61 -2.36
CA SER A 176 9.23 8.90 -2.74
C SER A 176 10.32 9.89 -3.16
N SER A 177 11.43 9.94 -2.41
CA SER A 177 12.65 10.67 -2.76
C SER A 177 13.55 9.85 -3.72
N THR A 178 14.80 10.25 -3.89
CA THR A 178 15.76 9.52 -4.75
C THR A 178 16.14 8.16 -4.16
N SER A 179 16.22 8.05 -2.82
CA SER A 179 16.66 6.84 -2.12
C SER A 179 15.71 6.49 -0.99
N PHE A 180 15.59 5.21 -0.66
CA PHE A 180 14.96 4.82 0.59
C PHE A 180 15.67 5.47 1.76
N GLY A 181 14.92 5.93 2.76
CA GLY A 181 15.46 6.51 3.98
C GLY A 181 16.05 5.45 4.94
N ALA A 182 15.74 4.17 4.69
CA ALA A 182 16.25 3.02 5.42
C ALA A 182 16.38 1.83 4.45
N THR A 183 17.00 0.72 4.90
CA THR A 183 17.01 -0.52 4.12
C THR A 183 15.59 -0.97 3.80
N PHE A 184 15.30 -1.18 2.53
CA PHE A 184 14.08 -1.87 2.13
C PHE A 184 14.19 -3.34 2.54
N THR A 185 13.27 -3.81 3.36
CA THR A 185 13.28 -5.19 3.85
C THR A 185 11.87 -5.78 3.80
N THR A 186 11.73 -6.99 3.29
CA THR A 186 10.51 -7.80 3.40
C THR A 186 10.78 -9.07 4.17
N THR A 187 9.84 -9.54 4.98
CA THR A 187 9.91 -10.87 5.60
C THR A 187 9.68 -11.96 4.55
N SER A 188 8.76 -11.73 3.64
CA SER A 188 8.51 -12.60 2.50
C SER A 188 7.91 -11.78 1.37
N LEU A 189 8.50 -11.86 0.19
CA LEU A 189 7.94 -11.31 -1.04
C LEU A 189 7.63 -12.47 -1.98
N SER A 190 6.35 -12.66 -2.30
CA SER A 190 5.90 -13.63 -3.28
C SER A 190 5.31 -12.90 -4.48
N LEU A 191 5.83 -13.19 -5.66
CA LEU A 191 5.33 -12.69 -6.93
C LEU A 191 4.79 -13.85 -7.74
N SER A 192 3.56 -13.74 -8.22
CA SER A 192 2.91 -14.75 -9.04
C SER A 192 2.04 -14.11 -10.11
N GLY A 193 1.68 -14.88 -11.15
CA GLY A 193 0.94 -14.37 -12.30
C GLY A 193 1.80 -13.74 -13.37
N PRO A 194 2.95 -14.32 -13.70
CA PRO A 194 4.28 -13.75 -13.68
C PRO A 194 4.27 -12.27 -14.14
N PRO A 195 4.66 -11.32 -13.30
CA PRO A 195 4.68 -9.91 -13.66
C PRO A 195 5.68 -9.65 -14.80
N SER A 196 5.35 -8.68 -15.65
CA SER A 196 6.20 -8.31 -16.79
C SER A 196 7.56 -7.74 -16.37
N SER A 197 7.64 -7.16 -15.17
CA SER A 197 8.88 -6.69 -14.57
C SER A 197 8.75 -6.51 -13.05
N LEU A 198 9.88 -6.57 -12.35
CA LEU A 198 10.02 -6.12 -10.97
C LEU A 198 11.09 -5.04 -10.91
N ARG A 199 10.76 -3.90 -10.31
CA ARG A 199 11.72 -2.85 -9.97
C ARG A 199 11.65 -2.55 -8.47
N ILE A 200 12.80 -2.51 -7.81
CA ILE A 200 12.93 -2.11 -6.41
C ILE A 200 13.98 -1.00 -6.34
N GLY A 201 13.55 0.18 -5.92
CA GLY A 201 14.35 1.39 -5.90
C GLY A 201 14.18 2.26 -7.14
N LYS A 202 14.85 3.40 -7.14
CA LYS A 202 14.99 4.35 -8.24
C LYS A 202 16.44 4.47 -8.68
N THR A 203 16.66 5.00 -9.86
CA THR A 203 18.01 5.45 -10.27
C THR A 203 18.56 6.41 -9.22
N GLY A 204 19.75 6.12 -8.71
CA GLY A 204 20.36 6.89 -7.62
C GLY A 204 20.02 6.40 -6.21
N ASN A 205 19.29 5.30 -6.04
CA ASN A 205 19.07 4.71 -4.72
C ASN A 205 20.38 4.22 -4.13
N THR A 206 20.77 4.75 -2.96
CA THR A 206 22.00 4.39 -2.22
C THR A 206 21.72 3.46 -1.04
N SER A 207 20.46 3.27 -0.67
CA SER A 207 20.08 2.42 0.44
C SER A 207 20.11 0.93 0.06
N ALA A 208 20.44 0.10 1.02
CA ALA A 208 20.45 -1.34 0.82
C ALA A 208 19.01 -1.85 0.55
N VAL A 209 18.94 -2.90 -0.26
CA VAL A 209 17.71 -3.64 -0.55
C VAL A 209 17.92 -5.08 -0.12
N THR A 210 17.12 -5.54 0.84
CA THR A 210 17.14 -6.92 1.32
C THR A 210 15.79 -7.55 1.06
N ILE A 211 15.76 -8.59 0.24
CA ILE A 211 14.56 -9.35 -0.08
C ILE A 211 14.70 -10.72 0.55
N SER A 212 13.86 -11.00 1.54
CA SER A 212 13.62 -12.37 1.99
C SER A 212 12.57 -12.96 1.07
N ALA A 213 13.00 -13.88 0.22
CA ALA A 213 12.17 -14.36 -0.86
C ALA A 213 11.21 -15.46 -0.42
N GLY A 214 9.94 -15.32 -0.84
CA GLY A 214 9.04 -16.43 -1.12
C GLY A 214 9.25 -16.93 -2.55
N THR A 215 8.17 -17.23 -3.26
CA THR A 215 8.21 -17.60 -4.68
C THR A 215 8.26 -16.34 -5.54
N ILE A 216 9.29 -16.19 -6.38
CA ILE A 216 9.40 -15.11 -7.35
C ILE A 216 9.39 -15.71 -8.75
N LEU A 217 8.29 -15.52 -9.48
CA LEU A 217 8.12 -15.89 -10.88
C LEU A 217 8.05 -14.60 -11.69
N LEU A 218 9.02 -14.37 -12.57
CA LEU A 218 9.13 -13.16 -13.38
C LEU A 218 9.33 -13.51 -14.85
N ASP A 219 8.71 -12.74 -15.74
CA ASP A 219 9.07 -12.75 -17.17
C ASP A 219 10.33 -11.91 -17.42
N GLY A 220 10.63 -10.96 -16.54
CA GLY A 220 11.84 -10.16 -16.55
C GLY A 220 12.19 -9.69 -15.13
N PHE A 221 13.45 -9.53 -14.85
CA PHE A 221 13.95 -9.01 -13.58
C PHE A 221 14.84 -7.79 -13.81
N TRP A 222 14.54 -6.71 -13.15
CA TRP A 222 15.40 -5.54 -13.08
C TRP A 222 15.47 -4.99 -11.67
N LEU A 223 16.67 -4.94 -11.12
CA LEU A 223 16.97 -4.33 -9.84
C LEU A 223 17.73 -3.03 -10.10
N ASP A 224 17.10 -1.91 -9.84
CA ASP A 224 17.75 -0.60 -9.94
C ASP A 224 18.60 -0.35 -8.68
N LYS A 225 19.82 -0.82 -8.75
CA LYS A 225 20.87 -0.53 -7.78
C LYS A 225 21.90 0.39 -8.44
N PRO A 226 22.24 1.54 -7.83
CA PRO A 226 23.34 2.34 -8.34
C PRO A 226 24.63 1.51 -8.36
N ALA A 227 25.42 1.69 -9.40
CA ALA A 227 26.76 1.13 -9.41
C ALA A 227 27.47 1.60 -8.14
N SER A 228 27.82 0.68 -7.24
CA SER A 228 28.73 0.99 -6.17
C SER A 228 30.06 1.35 -6.85
N ASN A 229 30.46 2.62 -6.76
CA ASN A 229 31.85 2.94 -7.05
C ASN A 229 32.68 2.11 -6.07
N GLY A 230 33.34 1.08 -6.57
CA GLY A 230 34.29 0.27 -5.86
C GLY A 230 35.54 1.08 -5.43
#